data_1a2a463523700efa65e322eefccc8350
#
_entry.id   1a2a463523700efa65e322eefccc8350
#
_cell.length_a   1.000
_cell.length_b   1.000
_cell.length_c   1.000
_cell.angle_alpha   90.00
_cell.angle_beta   90.00
_cell.angle_gamma   90.00
#
_symmetry.space_group_name_H-M   'P 1'
#
loop_
_entity.id
_entity.type
_entity.pdbx_description
1 polymer ?
#
loop_
_entity_poly.entity_id
_entity_poly.type
_entity_poly.pdbx_seq_one_letter_code
_entity_poly.pdbx_strand_id
1 'polypeptide(L)'
;MTAASLADAASLDLEIEGMTCAACAGRVERALRAVPGVTQASVNLATERARVQRGDAVSGDALVAAVVAAGYEARVASDETAAEPPGAAPGFWDGPGPVWVSAVLSLPLVAPMVAGWLGAGWMLPAWLQWLLATPVQCVIGARFYRAGWKALRAGAGNMDLLVALGTSAAYGLSLWLWWRADAGDMPHLYFESAAVVITLVRLGKWLEARAKRQTAQAIRALQALRPDTARVR
;
A
#
# COMPACT_ATOMS: atom_id res chain seq x y z
N MET A 1 -12.22 29.83 -39.41
CA MET A 1 -11.75 28.56 -38.80
C MET A 1 -12.35 28.50 -37.41
N THR A 2 -13.31 27.65 -37.25
CA THR A 2 -14.30 27.58 -36.20
C THR A 2 -13.65 27.04 -34.91
N ALA A 3 -13.75 27.80 -33.83
CA ALA A 3 -13.51 27.32 -32.46
C ALA A 3 -14.70 26.41 -32.08
N ALA A 4 -14.71 25.21 -32.63
CA ALA A 4 -15.71 24.22 -32.35
C ALA A 4 -15.27 23.42 -31.12
N SER A 5 -16.05 23.60 -30.06
CA SER A 5 -16.40 22.56 -29.07
C SER A 5 -15.26 21.91 -28.30
N LEU A 6 -14.72 22.67 -27.35
CA LEU A 6 -14.15 22.10 -26.12
C LEU A 6 -15.21 21.92 -25.00
N ALA A 7 -16.48 22.03 -25.38
CA ALA A 7 -17.62 21.86 -24.50
C ALA A 7 -18.21 20.46 -24.72
N ASP A 8 -18.05 19.60 -23.78
CA ASP A 8 -18.80 18.39 -23.41
C ASP A 8 -17.97 17.10 -23.29
N ALA A 9 -16.76 17.20 -22.82
CA ALA A 9 -16.11 16.01 -22.28
C ALA A 9 -16.61 15.80 -20.84
N ALA A 10 -17.54 14.88 -20.66
CA ALA A 10 -18.00 14.51 -19.32
C ALA A 10 -16.81 14.05 -18.47
N SER A 11 -16.55 14.74 -17.37
CA SER A 11 -15.49 14.32 -16.44
C SER A 11 -16.05 13.30 -15.47
N LEU A 12 -15.33 12.20 -15.28
CA LEU A 12 -15.63 11.18 -14.28
C LEU A 12 -14.46 11.06 -13.32
N ASP A 13 -14.76 11.08 -12.04
CA ASP A 13 -13.77 10.81 -10.99
C ASP A 13 -13.85 9.35 -10.56
N LEU A 14 -12.69 8.70 -10.45
CA LEU A 14 -12.54 7.34 -9.95
C LEU A 14 -11.74 7.37 -8.64
N GLU A 15 -12.13 6.59 -7.68
CA GLU A 15 -11.31 6.26 -6.51
C GLU A 15 -10.51 5.00 -6.82
N ILE A 16 -9.20 5.02 -6.52
CA ILE A 16 -8.28 3.95 -6.91
C ILE A 16 -7.48 3.53 -5.70
N GLU A 17 -7.63 2.27 -5.30
CA GLU A 17 -6.90 1.71 -4.17
C GLU A 17 -5.66 0.93 -4.62
N GLY A 18 -4.64 0.89 -3.76
CA GLY A 18 -3.43 0.11 -4.00
C GLY A 18 -2.30 0.86 -4.71
N MET A 19 -2.45 2.16 -4.99
CA MET A 19 -1.36 2.98 -5.52
C MET A 19 -0.38 3.37 -4.41
N THR A 20 0.86 2.89 -4.48
CA THR A 20 1.87 3.11 -3.44
C THR A 20 3.02 4.01 -3.89
N CYS A 21 3.10 4.37 -5.18
CA CYS A 21 4.20 5.16 -5.72
C CYS A 21 3.81 5.88 -7.02
N ALA A 22 4.62 6.85 -7.44
CA ALA A 22 4.39 7.60 -8.68
C ALA A 22 4.36 6.69 -9.93
N ALA A 23 5.13 5.61 -9.94
CA ALA A 23 5.10 4.64 -11.04
C ALA A 23 3.75 3.91 -11.14
N CYS A 24 3.08 3.68 -10.00
CA CYS A 24 1.73 3.13 -9.95
C CYS A 24 0.71 4.10 -10.58
N ALA A 25 0.76 5.38 -10.17
CA ALA A 25 -0.10 6.42 -10.75
C ALA A 25 0.08 6.54 -12.27
N GLY A 26 1.33 6.58 -12.76
CA GLY A 26 1.62 6.63 -14.19
C GLY A 26 1.15 5.37 -14.95
N ARG A 27 1.07 4.21 -14.30
CA ARG A 27 0.51 2.99 -14.91
C ARG A 27 -0.99 3.09 -15.04
N VAL A 28 -1.68 3.52 -14.00
CA VAL A 28 -3.12 3.75 -14.03
C VAL A 28 -3.50 4.78 -15.08
N GLU A 29 -2.77 5.90 -15.17
CA GLU A 29 -2.99 6.89 -16.22
C GLU A 29 -2.88 6.31 -17.63
N ARG A 30 -1.86 5.48 -17.86
CA ARG A 30 -1.68 4.82 -19.16
C ARG A 30 -2.82 3.85 -19.47
N ALA A 31 -3.26 3.08 -18.47
CA ALA A 31 -4.38 2.14 -18.64
C ALA A 31 -5.68 2.89 -18.96
N LEU A 32 -5.96 3.99 -18.27
CA LEU A 32 -7.13 4.82 -18.52
C LEU A 32 -7.09 5.50 -19.91
N ARG A 33 -5.93 6.02 -20.31
CA ARG A 33 -5.75 6.64 -21.65
C ARG A 33 -5.83 5.62 -22.79
N ALA A 34 -5.60 4.34 -22.52
CA ALA A 34 -5.72 3.27 -23.51
C ALA A 34 -7.18 2.90 -23.79
N VAL A 35 -8.14 3.34 -22.97
CA VAL A 35 -9.57 3.08 -23.19
C VAL A 35 -10.06 3.98 -24.36
N PRO A 36 -10.65 3.39 -25.43
CA PRO A 36 -11.16 4.15 -26.54
C PRO A 36 -12.21 5.18 -26.08
N GLY A 37 -12.05 6.44 -26.50
CA GLY A 37 -12.94 7.55 -26.12
C GLY A 37 -12.51 8.32 -24.88
N VAL A 38 -11.42 7.97 -24.22
CA VAL A 38 -10.78 8.79 -23.17
C VAL A 38 -9.87 9.81 -23.85
N THR A 39 -10.10 11.08 -23.57
CA THR A 39 -9.31 12.19 -24.10
C THR A 39 -8.17 12.58 -23.18
N GLN A 40 -8.42 12.54 -21.86
CA GLN A 40 -7.42 12.86 -20.85
C GLN A 40 -7.68 12.04 -19.57
N ALA A 41 -6.61 11.59 -18.94
CA ALA A 41 -6.65 11.00 -17.61
C ALA A 41 -5.52 11.60 -16.77
N SER A 42 -5.82 11.98 -15.54
CA SER A 42 -4.88 12.48 -14.54
C SER A 42 -5.11 11.78 -13.21
N VAL A 43 -4.06 11.24 -12.64
CA VAL A 43 -4.11 10.51 -11.39
C VAL A 43 -3.40 11.28 -10.29
N ASN A 44 -4.09 11.50 -9.19
CA ASN A 44 -3.55 12.11 -8.00
C ASN A 44 -3.27 11.02 -6.94
N LEU A 45 -1.99 10.73 -6.72
CA LEU A 45 -1.54 9.73 -5.76
C LEU A 45 -1.88 10.12 -4.31
N ALA A 46 -1.90 11.41 -3.98
CA ALA A 46 -2.14 11.87 -2.61
C ALA A 46 -3.62 11.72 -2.20
N THR A 47 -4.54 11.90 -3.15
CA THR A 47 -5.98 11.75 -2.91
C THR A 47 -6.51 10.38 -3.34
N GLU A 48 -5.67 9.55 -3.95
CA GLU A 48 -6.04 8.24 -4.50
C GLU A 48 -7.20 8.31 -5.51
N ARG A 49 -7.27 9.44 -6.26
CA ARG A 49 -8.32 9.69 -7.25
C ARG A 49 -7.73 9.88 -8.65
N ALA A 50 -8.47 9.40 -9.64
CA ALA A 50 -8.23 9.71 -11.05
C ALA A 50 -9.39 10.53 -11.60
N ARG A 51 -9.06 11.61 -12.28
CA ARG A 51 -10.01 12.37 -13.08
C ARG A 51 -9.84 12.02 -14.55
N VAL A 52 -10.91 11.56 -15.18
CA VAL A 52 -10.93 11.10 -16.56
C VAL A 52 -11.88 11.98 -17.36
N GLN A 53 -11.37 12.60 -18.43
CA GLN A 53 -12.19 13.25 -19.44
C GLN A 53 -12.52 12.22 -20.53
N ARG A 54 -13.80 11.99 -20.77
CA ARG A 54 -14.29 10.94 -21.65
C ARG A 54 -15.42 11.44 -22.55
N GLY A 55 -15.57 10.82 -23.72
CA GLY A 55 -16.78 10.96 -24.51
C GLY A 55 -17.96 10.19 -23.89
N ASP A 56 -19.19 10.55 -24.23
CA ASP A 56 -20.41 9.99 -23.67
C ASP A 56 -20.56 8.48 -23.83
N ALA A 57 -19.90 7.89 -24.82
CA ALA A 57 -19.93 6.45 -25.09
C ALA A 57 -19.11 5.60 -24.11
N VAL A 58 -18.24 6.20 -23.28
CA VAL A 58 -17.37 5.48 -22.34
C VAL A 58 -18.09 5.31 -21.02
N SER A 59 -18.39 4.08 -20.62
CA SER A 59 -19.00 3.80 -19.32
C SER A 59 -17.98 3.85 -18.17
N GLY A 60 -18.45 4.19 -16.97
CA GLY A 60 -17.61 4.11 -15.75
C GLY A 60 -17.06 2.70 -15.51
N ASP A 61 -17.85 1.67 -15.83
CA ASP A 61 -17.45 0.26 -15.66
C ASP A 61 -16.27 -0.11 -16.58
N ALA A 62 -16.21 0.44 -17.81
CA ALA A 62 -15.08 0.22 -18.72
C ALA A 62 -13.78 0.81 -18.16
N LEU A 63 -13.86 1.98 -17.52
CA LEU A 63 -12.72 2.61 -16.85
C LEU A 63 -12.27 1.82 -15.62
N VAL A 64 -13.22 1.37 -14.80
CA VAL A 64 -12.94 0.50 -13.64
C VAL A 64 -12.28 -0.79 -14.10
N ALA A 65 -12.81 -1.45 -15.16
CA ALA A 65 -12.23 -2.66 -15.72
C ALA A 65 -10.78 -2.46 -16.21
N ALA A 66 -10.47 -1.32 -16.83
CA ALA A 66 -9.13 -1.00 -17.29
C ALA A 66 -8.15 -0.83 -16.11
N VAL A 67 -8.57 -0.20 -15.01
CA VAL A 67 -7.76 -0.05 -13.80
C VAL A 67 -7.56 -1.40 -13.11
N VAL A 68 -8.61 -2.24 -13.04
CA VAL A 68 -8.52 -3.58 -12.47
C VAL A 68 -7.58 -4.47 -13.30
N ALA A 69 -7.63 -4.39 -14.62
CA ALA A 69 -6.69 -5.09 -15.51
C ALA A 69 -5.23 -4.63 -15.31
N ALA A 70 -5.01 -3.38 -14.93
CA ALA A 70 -3.70 -2.86 -14.56
C ALA A 70 -3.21 -3.29 -13.16
N GLY A 71 -4.03 -4.05 -12.41
CA GLY A 71 -3.68 -4.64 -11.10
C GLY A 71 -4.06 -3.80 -9.89
N TYR A 72 -4.95 -2.82 -10.04
CA TYR A 72 -5.44 -1.94 -8.96
C TYR A 72 -6.93 -2.15 -8.72
N GLU A 73 -7.42 -1.70 -7.57
CA GLU A 73 -8.86 -1.66 -7.29
C GLU A 73 -9.38 -0.26 -7.64
N ALA A 74 -10.55 -0.18 -8.27
CA ALA A 74 -11.17 1.09 -8.62
C ALA A 74 -12.69 1.04 -8.45
N ARG A 75 -13.24 2.20 -8.13
CA ARG A 75 -14.69 2.44 -8.12
C ARG A 75 -14.99 3.83 -8.68
N VAL A 76 -16.16 3.99 -9.25
CA VAL A 76 -16.62 5.33 -9.65
C VAL A 76 -16.87 6.13 -8.37
N ALA A 77 -16.26 7.33 -8.30
CA ALA A 77 -16.51 8.23 -7.19
C ALA A 77 -17.94 8.77 -7.30
N SER A 78 -18.80 8.42 -6.34
CA SER A 78 -20.11 9.06 -6.20
C SER A 78 -19.94 10.34 -5.37
N ASP A 79 -20.71 11.38 -5.70
CA ASP A 79 -20.69 12.64 -4.93
C ASP A 79 -21.05 12.43 -3.44
N GLU A 80 -21.79 11.36 -3.12
CA GLU A 80 -22.09 10.95 -1.74
C GLU A 80 -20.90 10.34 -0.99
N THR A 81 -19.90 9.80 -1.70
CA THR A 81 -18.69 9.22 -1.07
C THR A 81 -17.63 10.27 -0.71
N ALA A 82 -17.85 11.55 -1.05
CA ALA A 82 -17.01 12.66 -0.59
C ALA A 82 -17.11 12.87 0.94
N ALA A 83 -18.04 12.23 1.59
CA ALA A 83 -18.23 12.21 3.03
C ALA A 83 -18.08 10.78 3.59
N GLU A 84 -16.85 10.22 3.63
CA GLU A 84 -16.59 9.37 4.77
C GLU A 84 -16.89 10.20 6.02
N PRO A 85 -17.75 9.72 6.94
CA PRO A 85 -18.06 10.48 8.13
C PRO A 85 -16.75 10.87 8.83
N PRO A 86 -16.55 12.15 9.17
CA PRO A 86 -15.35 12.58 9.86
C PRO A 86 -15.32 11.85 11.20
N GLY A 87 -14.44 10.84 11.31
CA GLY A 87 -14.25 10.18 12.59
C GLY A 87 -14.35 8.65 12.62
N ALA A 88 -14.52 7.94 11.53
CA ALA A 88 -14.34 6.49 11.55
C ALA A 88 -12.88 6.20 11.94
N ALA A 89 -12.69 5.74 13.18
CA ALA A 89 -11.37 5.33 13.63
C ALA A 89 -10.87 4.22 12.70
N PRO A 90 -9.63 4.28 12.21
CA PRO A 90 -9.09 3.23 11.35
C PRO A 90 -9.23 1.89 12.07
N GLY A 91 -9.73 0.89 11.37
CA GLY A 91 -9.82 -0.47 11.89
C GLY A 91 -8.44 -0.94 12.39
N PHE A 92 -8.40 -1.96 13.25
CA PHE A 92 -7.14 -2.50 13.78
C PHE A 92 -6.09 -2.72 12.67
N TRP A 93 -6.50 -3.27 11.51
CA TRP A 93 -5.61 -3.60 10.39
C TRP A 93 -5.09 -2.39 9.61
N ASP A 94 -5.83 -1.27 9.61
CA ASP A 94 -5.47 -0.02 8.92
C ASP A 94 -4.87 1.02 9.88
N GLY A 95 -4.96 0.71 11.19
CA GLY A 95 -4.40 1.50 12.27
C GLY A 95 -2.96 1.13 12.62
N PRO A 96 -2.46 1.63 13.76
CA PRO A 96 -1.13 1.31 14.30
C PRO A 96 -1.04 -0.11 14.88
N GLY A 97 -2.16 -0.83 15.06
CA GLY A 97 -2.22 -2.13 15.71
C GLY A 97 -1.23 -3.15 15.17
N PRO A 98 -1.24 -3.45 13.84
CA PRO A 98 -0.29 -4.41 13.26
C PRO A 98 1.18 -3.98 13.39
N VAL A 99 1.46 -2.67 13.42
CA VAL A 99 2.82 -2.14 13.63
C VAL A 99 3.29 -2.45 15.04
N TRP A 100 2.44 -2.20 16.04
CA TRP A 100 2.77 -2.51 17.44
C TRP A 100 2.94 -4.02 17.67
N VAL A 101 2.04 -4.83 17.12
CA VAL A 101 2.15 -6.31 17.25
C VAL A 101 3.44 -6.80 16.60
N SER A 102 3.75 -6.35 15.35
CA SER A 102 4.99 -6.76 14.70
C SER A 102 6.23 -6.25 15.43
N ALA A 103 6.22 -5.03 15.97
CA ALA A 103 7.34 -4.49 16.74
C ALA A 103 7.59 -5.29 18.01
N VAL A 104 6.54 -5.62 18.77
CA VAL A 104 6.66 -6.44 20.00
C VAL A 104 7.21 -7.84 19.69
N LEU A 105 6.77 -8.46 18.59
CA LEU A 105 7.27 -9.78 18.18
C LEU A 105 8.69 -9.73 17.59
N SER A 106 9.06 -8.64 16.91
CA SER A 106 10.38 -8.49 16.31
C SER A 106 11.45 -8.03 17.30
N LEU A 107 11.08 -7.32 18.37
CA LEU A 107 12.01 -6.78 19.34
C LEU A 107 12.88 -7.87 20.00
N PRO A 108 12.32 -9.00 20.49
CA PRO A 108 13.12 -10.08 21.05
C PRO A 108 14.08 -10.72 20.05
N LEU A 109 13.71 -10.73 18.75
CA LEU A 109 14.54 -11.29 17.67
C LEU A 109 15.79 -10.42 17.42
N VAL A 110 15.68 -9.10 17.60
CA VAL A 110 16.78 -8.15 17.39
C VAL A 110 17.66 -8.06 18.63
N ALA A 111 17.13 -8.38 19.81
CA ALA A 111 17.85 -8.26 21.09
C ALA A 111 19.21 -8.99 21.13
N PRO A 112 19.36 -10.22 20.62
CA PRO A 112 20.66 -10.91 20.58
C PRO A 112 21.68 -10.20 19.69
N MET A 113 21.25 -9.62 18.54
CA MET A 113 22.13 -8.87 17.65
C MET A 113 22.70 -7.64 18.36
N VAL A 114 21.86 -6.89 19.08
CA VAL A 114 22.29 -5.73 19.85
C VAL A 114 23.16 -6.13 21.03
N ALA A 115 22.83 -7.23 21.72
CA ALA A 115 23.62 -7.78 22.81
C ALA A 115 25.02 -8.24 22.34
N GLY A 116 25.12 -8.79 21.11
CA GLY A 116 26.38 -9.16 20.48
C GLY A 116 27.31 -7.95 20.26
N TRP A 117 26.78 -6.78 19.91
CA TRP A 117 27.56 -5.54 19.80
C TRP A 117 28.08 -5.06 21.18
N LEU A 118 27.40 -5.41 22.25
CA LEU A 118 27.80 -5.12 23.64
C LEU A 118 28.69 -6.19 24.24
N GLY A 119 29.11 -7.21 23.45
CA GLY A 119 29.98 -8.31 23.87
C GLY A 119 29.28 -9.46 24.59
N ALA A 120 27.95 -9.47 24.63
CA ALA A 120 27.19 -10.59 25.22
C ALA A 120 26.85 -11.61 24.12
N GLY A 121 27.47 -12.77 24.17
CA GLY A 121 27.28 -13.87 23.20
C GLY A 121 25.98 -14.68 23.41
N TRP A 122 24.84 -14.00 23.62
CA TRP A 122 23.56 -14.65 23.84
C TRP A 122 22.77 -14.78 22.53
N MET A 123 22.21 -15.97 22.29
CA MET A 123 21.36 -16.22 21.10
C MET A 123 20.02 -16.83 21.52
N LEU A 124 18.94 -16.46 20.83
CA LEU A 124 17.66 -17.12 21.00
C LEU A 124 17.67 -18.52 20.37
N PRO A 125 17.02 -19.50 21.02
CA PRO A 125 16.86 -20.83 20.41
C PRO A 125 16.07 -20.72 19.09
N ALA A 126 16.44 -21.53 18.10
CA ALA A 126 15.89 -21.47 16.75
C ALA A 126 14.35 -21.61 16.72
N TRP A 127 13.79 -22.51 17.54
CA TRP A 127 12.34 -22.69 17.64
C TRP A 127 11.61 -21.41 18.10
N LEU A 128 12.22 -20.63 19.01
CA LEU A 128 11.64 -19.41 19.54
C LEU A 128 11.71 -18.29 18.48
N GLN A 129 12.83 -18.19 17.75
CA GLN A 129 12.95 -17.27 16.60
C GLN A 129 11.87 -17.57 15.56
N TRP A 130 11.68 -18.83 15.20
CA TRP A 130 10.63 -19.27 14.29
C TRP A 130 9.23 -18.94 14.80
N LEU A 131 8.94 -19.21 16.07
CA LEU A 131 7.64 -18.94 16.69
C LEU A 131 7.28 -17.45 16.67
N LEU A 132 8.25 -16.57 16.90
CA LEU A 132 8.06 -15.12 16.91
C LEU A 132 7.96 -14.54 15.48
N ALA A 133 8.77 -15.04 14.55
CA ALA A 133 8.79 -14.54 13.16
C ALA A 133 7.59 -15.01 12.36
N THR A 134 7.06 -16.21 12.59
CA THR A 134 5.98 -16.80 11.80
C THR A 134 4.69 -15.95 11.78
N PRO A 135 4.17 -15.44 12.92
CA PRO A 135 3.02 -14.55 12.90
C PRO A 135 3.28 -13.25 12.12
N VAL A 136 4.50 -12.71 12.24
CA VAL A 136 4.87 -11.50 11.48
C VAL A 136 4.88 -11.79 9.99
N GLN A 137 5.49 -12.91 9.57
CA GLN A 137 5.59 -13.30 8.17
C GLN A 137 4.23 -13.66 7.56
N CYS A 138 3.45 -14.51 8.24
CA CYS A 138 2.23 -15.10 7.66
C CYS A 138 0.99 -14.23 7.87
N VAL A 139 0.86 -13.52 8.99
CA VAL A 139 -0.34 -12.75 9.31
C VAL A 139 -0.15 -11.29 8.90
N ILE A 140 0.89 -10.64 9.44
CA ILE A 140 1.13 -9.21 9.16
C ILE A 140 1.66 -9.03 7.74
N GLY A 141 2.50 -9.95 7.26
CA GLY A 141 3.04 -10.01 5.91
C GLY A 141 2.02 -10.38 4.83
N ALA A 142 0.89 -11.01 5.18
CA ALA A 142 -0.12 -11.47 4.23
C ALA A 142 -0.59 -10.41 3.22
N ARG A 143 -0.62 -9.14 3.64
CA ARG A 143 -0.94 -8.00 2.79
C ARG A 143 0.03 -7.87 1.63
N PHE A 144 1.34 -8.01 1.89
CA PHE A 144 2.38 -7.91 0.86
C PHE A 144 2.28 -9.06 -0.14
N TYR A 145 1.98 -10.26 0.34
CA TYR A 145 1.75 -11.43 -0.54
C TYR A 145 0.56 -11.22 -1.46
N ARG A 146 -0.58 -10.72 -0.93
CA ARG A 146 -1.78 -10.47 -1.74
C ARG A 146 -1.54 -9.38 -2.77
N ALA A 147 -0.94 -8.24 -2.37
CA ALA A 147 -0.64 -7.14 -3.27
C ALA A 147 0.44 -7.51 -4.31
N GLY A 148 1.48 -8.22 -3.89
CA GLY A 148 2.52 -8.74 -4.77
C GLY A 148 1.99 -9.75 -5.79
N TRP A 149 1.11 -10.65 -5.36
CA TRP A 149 0.49 -11.63 -6.26
C TRP A 149 -0.42 -10.97 -7.31
N LYS A 150 -1.21 -9.96 -6.91
CA LYS A 150 -2.01 -9.17 -7.87
C LYS A 150 -1.12 -8.49 -8.91
N ALA A 151 -0.02 -7.85 -8.47
CA ALA A 151 0.93 -7.20 -9.36
C ALA A 151 1.62 -8.19 -10.30
N LEU A 152 2.03 -9.35 -9.80
CA LEU A 152 2.68 -10.39 -10.61
C LEU A 152 1.75 -10.92 -11.70
N ARG A 153 0.47 -11.16 -11.38
CA ARG A 153 -0.56 -11.57 -12.36
C ARG A 153 -0.81 -10.52 -13.43
N ALA A 154 -0.69 -9.24 -13.08
CA ALA A 154 -0.80 -8.13 -14.02
C ALA A 154 0.50 -7.85 -14.81
N GLY A 155 1.49 -8.76 -14.73
CA GLY A 155 2.80 -8.56 -15.38
C GLY A 155 3.58 -7.36 -14.85
N ALA A 156 3.32 -6.96 -13.60
CA ALA A 156 3.85 -5.76 -13.00
C ALA A 156 4.68 -6.05 -11.76
N GLY A 157 5.81 -5.37 -11.61
CA GLY A 157 6.54 -5.31 -10.36
C GLY A 157 6.03 -4.16 -9.47
N ASN A 158 5.90 -4.41 -8.16
CA ASN A 158 5.66 -3.37 -7.18
C ASN A 158 6.53 -3.60 -5.93
N MET A 159 6.56 -2.61 -5.04
CA MET A 159 7.32 -2.69 -3.80
C MET A 159 6.87 -3.86 -2.91
N ASP A 160 5.57 -4.14 -2.89
CA ASP A 160 4.99 -5.20 -2.07
C ASP A 160 5.46 -6.60 -2.54
N LEU A 161 5.64 -6.79 -3.85
CA LEU A 161 6.23 -8.01 -4.43
C LEU A 161 7.68 -8.19 -4.00
N LEU A 162 8.48 -7.12 -4.03
CA LEU A 162 9.89 -7.17 -3.60
C LEU A 162 10.01 -7.51 -2.12
N VAL A 163 9.16 -6.90 -1.28
CA VAL A 163 9.11 -7.21 0.16
C VAL A 163 8.72 -8.67 0.37
N ALA A 164 7.65 -9.14 -0.30
CA ALA A 164 7.21 -10.53 -0.20
C ALA A 164 8.30 -11.52 -0.61
N LEU A 165 8.99 -11.29 -1.73
CA LEU A 165 10.08 -12.16 -2.22
C LEU A 165 11.29 -12.13 -1.28
N GLY A 166 11.75 -10.95 -0.87
CA GLY A 166 12.92 -10.80 -0.01
C GLY A 166 12.72 -11.43 1.36
N THR A 167 11.56 -11.16 2.00
CA THR A 167 11.26 -11.74 3.31
C THR A 167 11.01 -13.24 3.23
N SER A 168 10.40 -13.74 2.14
CA SER A 168 10.24 -15.18 1.92
C SER A 168 11.57 -15.87 1.72
N ALA A 169 12.51 -15.26 1.00
CA ALA A 169 13.85 -15.80 0.83
C ALA A 169 14.60 -15.90 2.16
N ALA A 170 14.58 -14.84 2.97
CA ALA A 170 15.22 -14.85 4.29
C ALA A 170 14.58 -15.88 5.23
N TYR A 171 13.24 -15.93 5.28
CA TYR A 171 12.50 -16.88 6.09
C TYR A 171 12.71 -18.33 5.64
N GLY A 172 12.63 -18.58 4.32
CA GLY A 172 12.84 -19.92 3.75
C GLY A 172 14.27 -20.41 3.92
N LEU A 173 15.26 -19.53 3.75
CA LEU A 173 16.67 -19.83 4.00
C LEU A 173 16.88 -20.21 5.48
N SER A 174 16.25 -19.49 6.40
CA SER A 174 16.34 -19.80 7.85
C SER A 174 15.75 -21.18 8.18
N LEU A 175 14.60 -21.51 7.60
CA LEU A 175 14.00 -22.84 7.74
C LEU A 175 14.91 -23.93 7.21
N TRP A 176 15.51 -23.71 6.03
CA TRP A 176 16.42 -24.67 5.41
C TRP A 176 17.70 -24.87 6.23
N LEU A 177 18.30 -23.79 6.75
CA LEU A 177 19.48 -23.85 7.60
C LEU A 177 19.17 -24.56 8.91
N TRP A 178 18.02 -24.27 9.53
CA TRP A 178 17.60 -24.91 10.76
C TRP A 178 17.36 -26.42 10.56
N TRP A 179 16.75 -26.81 9.43
CA TRP A 179 16.51 -28.22 9.12
C TRP A 179 17.81 -29.00 8.86
N ARG A 180 18.86 -28.33 8.35
CA ARG A 180 20.17 -28.95 8.09
C ARG A 180 21.13 -28.89 9.28
N ALA A 181 20.80 -28.17 10.31
CA ALA A 181 21.64 -28.07 11.51
C ALA A 181 21.65 -29.39 12.27
N ASP A 182 22.83 -29.82 12.68
CA ASP A 182 22.97 -30.98 13.56
C ASP A 182 22.51 -30.68 14.98
N ALA A 183 22.20 -31.74 15.74
CA ALA A 183 21.73 -31.59 17.12
C ALA A 183 22.82 -30.96 17.99
N GLY A 184 22.63 -29.70 18.35
CA GLY A 184 23.59 -28.90 19.13
C GLY A 184 24.21 -27.74 18.43
N ASP A 185 24.06 -27.64 17.07
CA ASP A 185 24.50 -26.49 16.32
C ASP A 185 23.55 -25.30 16.49
N MET A 186 24.13 -24.12 16.56
CA MET A 186 23.40 -22.86 16.56
C MET A 186 23.62 -22.14 15.20
N PRO A 187 22.87 -22.52 14.14
CA PRO A 187 23.03 -21.88 12.85
C PRO A 187 22.65 -20.42 12.90
N HIS A 188 23.34 -19.57 12.14
CA HIS A 188 22.90 -18.20 11.92
C HIS A 188 21.61 -18.20 11.09
N LEU A 189 20.51 -17.83 11.72
CA LEU A 189 19.18 -17.74 11.11
C LEU A 189 18.88 -16.27 10.78
N TYR A 190 18.04 -16.06 9.79
CA TYR A 190 17.65 -14.73 9.27
C TYR A 190 16.19 -14.42 9.55
N PHE A 191 15.57 -15.06 10.54
CA PHE A 191 14.17 -14.82 10.93
C PHE A 191 13.96 -13.37 11.39
N GLU A 192 14.94 -12.81 12.12
CA GLU A 192 14.91 -11.41 12.55
C GLU A 192 14.87 -10.45 11.35
N SER A 193 15.67 -10.73 10.31
CA SER A 193 15.72 -9.88 9.11
C SER A 193 14.37 -9.83 8.41
N ALA A 194 13.70 -10.99 8.23
CA ALA A 194 12.38 -11.05 7.63
C ALA A 194 11.35 -10.28 8.47
N ALA A 195 11.33 -10.48 9.80
CA ALA A 195 10.39 -9.83 10.71
C ALA A 195 10.61 -8.31 10.78
N VAL A 196 11.87 -7.86 10.87
CA VAL A 196 12.23 -6.44 10.92
C VAL A 196 11.84 -5.73 9.63
N VAL A 197 12.12 -6.30 8.45
CA VAL A 197 11.74 -5.70 7.16
C VAL A 197 10.23 -5.52 7.08
N ILE A 198 9.43 -6.53 7.41
CA ILE A 198 7.96 -6.42 7.43
C ILE A 198 7.52 -5.32 8.39
N THR A 199 8.07 -5.28 9.59
CA THR A 199 7.72 -4.29 10.62
C THR A 199 8.03 -2.86 10.15
N LEU A 200 9.23 -2.62 9.60
CA LEU A 200 9.64 -1.30 9.13
C LEU A 200 8.83 -0.84 7.92
N VAL A 201 8.53 -1.73 6.97
CA VAL A 201 7.69 -1.39 5.81
C VAL A 201 6.25 -1.09 6.25
N ARG A 202 5.72 -1.86 7.22
CA ARG A 202 4.39 -1.57 7.81
C ARG A 202 4.37 -0.23 8.53
N LEU A 203 5.40 0.08 9.30
CA LEU A 203 5.56 1.38 9.95
C LEU A 203 5.59 2.51 8.90
N GLY A 204 6.40 2.37 7.85
CA GLY A 204 6.48 3.35 6.77
C GLY A 204 5.12 3.59 6.10
N LYS A 205 4.39 2.54 5.77
CA LYS A 205 3.03 2.65 5.19
C LYS A 205 2.02 3.30 6.14
N TRP A 206 2.09 3.01 7.43
CA TRP A 206 1.24 3.65 8.42
C TRP A 206 1.54 5.15 8.56
N LEU A 207 2.84 5.52 8.61
CA LEU A 207 3.25 6.93 8.65
C LEU A 207 2.83 7.69 7.40
N GLU A 208 2.99 7.10 6.22
CA GLU A 208 2.53 7.65 4.95
C GLU A 208 1.02 7.90 4.96
N ALA A 209 0.23 6.89 5.34
CA ALA A 209 -1.22 7.01 5.42
C ALA A 209 -1.66 8.06 6.44
N ARG A 210 -0.94 8.19 7.56
CA ARG A 210 -1.19 9.24 8.57
C ARG A 210 -0.90 10.63 8.01
N ALA A 211 0.23 10.81 7.32
CA ALA A 211 0.59 12.08 6.71
C ALA A 211 -0.42 12.49 5.63
N LYS A 212 -0.82 11.57 4.75
CA LYS A 212 -1.87 11.82 3.73
C LYS A 212 -3.18 12.30 4.37
N ARG A 213 -3.64 11.63 5.43
CA ARG A 213 -4.87 12.03 6.16
C ARG A 213 -4.76 13.42 6.76
N GLN A 214 -3.63 13.76 7.38
CA GLN A 214 -3.41 15.08 7.96
C GLN A 214 -3.44 16.19 6.88
N THR A 215 -2.80 15.95 5.73
CA THR A 215 -2.82 16.89 4.60
C THR A 215 -4.24 17.08 4.04
N ALA A 216 -4.98 15.98 3.85
CA ALA A 216 -6.35 16.05 3.36
C ALA A 216 -7.28 16.81 4.33
N GLN A 217 -7.11 16.62 5.64
CA GLN A 217 -7.87 17.35 6.65
C GLN A 217 -7.56 18.86 6.63
N ALA A 218 -6.30 19.26 6.48
CA ALA A 218 -5.90 20.65 6.38
C ALA A 218 -6.52 21.33 5.15
N ILE A 219 -6.53 20.66 3.99
CA ILE A 219 -7.14 21.16 2.76
C ILE A 219 -8.66 21.33 2.95
N ARG A 220 -9.35 20.36 3.56
CA ARG A 220 -10.79 20.44 3.83
C ARG A 220 -11.13 21.59 4.80
N ALA A 221 -10.32 21.80 5.83
CA ALA A 221 -10.49 22.91 6.76
C ALA A 221 -10.38 24.27 6.04
N LEU A 222 -9.48 24.41 5.07
CA LEU A 222 -9.39 25.62 4.26
C LEU A 222 -10.57 25.78 3.30
N GLN A 223 -11.07 24.69 2.72
CA GLN A 223 -12.26 24.71 1.85
C GLN A 223 -13.52 25.10 2.61
N ALA A 224 -13.67 24.68 3.87
CA ALA A 224 -14.79 25.05 4.72
C ALA A 224 -14.85 26.56 5.06
N LEU A 225 -13.75 27.29 4.88
CA LEU A 225 -13.71 28.74 5.02
C LEU A 225 -14.17 29.49 3.76
N ARG A 226 -14.39 28.79 2.64
CA ARG A 226 -14.88 29.39 1.40
C ARG A 226 -16.38 29.64 1.51
N PRO A 227 -16.85 30.86 1.36
CA PRO A 227 -18.29 31.16 1.43
C PRO A 227 -19.03 30.49 0.26
N ASP A 228 -20.13 29.80 0.57
CA ASP A 228 -20.97 29.10 -0.42
C ASP A 228 -21.73 30.07 -1.34
N THR A 229 -21.78 31.36 -1.01
CA THR A 229 -22.48 32.38 -1.79
C THR A 229 -21.59 33.59 -2.06
N ALA A 230 -21.40 33.93 -3.34
CA ALA A 230 -20.80 35.20 -3.76
C ALA A 230 -21.93 36.22 -3.98
N ARG A 231 -21.94 37.35 -3.24
CA ARG A 231 -22.78 38.50 -3.60
C ARG A 231 -22.12 39.21 -4.78
N VAL A 232 -22.69 39.07 -5.94
CA VAL A 232 -22.37 39.90 -7.11
C VAL A 232 -23.10 41.26 -6.91
N ARG A 233 -22.31 42.34 -6.88
CA ARG A 233 -22.82 43.72 -6.96
C ARG A 233 -22.87 44.18 -8.40
#